data_bbcd28aa9665b0ca8d31a79f4d79f11f
#
_entry.id   bbcd28aa9665b0ca8d31a79f4d79f11f
#
_cell.length_a   1.000
_cell.length_b   1.000
_cell.length_c   1.000
_cell.angle_alpha   90.00
_cell.angle_beta   90.00
_cell.angle_gamma   90.00
#
_symmetry.space_group_name_H-M   'P 1'
#
loop_
_entity.id
_entity.type
_entity.pdbx_description
1 polymer ?
#
loop_
_entity_poly.entity_id
_entity_poly.type
_entity_poly.pdbx_seq_one_letter_code
_entity_poly.pdbx_strand_id
1 'polypeptide(L)'
;MLTRPEQLLLALIGEAAIGYPAWLLAVIGHPVMWIGAAITVLERRWNAGIALRRRVMGLALLVLVAGGVGVIGWLIENWARNSLAEVLVIAVAATGLAQRSLDDHVGAVARPLLGGDLGEARAAVAQIVGRDTAGLDEHGIAVAATESLAESFCDGIVAPAFWFLVAGLPGLLICKAVNTADSMIGHR
;
A
#
# COMPACT_ATOMS: atom_id res chain seq x y z
N MET A 1 5.31 20.32 18.97
CA MET A 1 4.41 19.16 18.73
C MET A 1 3.60 19.46 17.49
N LEU A 2 3.77 18.63 16.48
CA LEU A 2 3.01 18.75 15.23
C LEU A 2 1.61 18.14 15.40
N THR A 3 0.61 18.76 14.79
CA THR A 3 -0.73 18.19 14.69
C THR A 3 -0.74 17.06 13.66
N ARG A 4 -1.73 16.16 13.70
CA ARG A 4 -1.86 15.09 12.69
C ARG A 4 -1.93 15.60 11.24
N PRO A 5 -2.67 16.68 10.91
CA PRO A 5 -2.62 17.26 9.56
C PRO A 5 -1.22 17.72 9.14
N GLU A 6 -0.45 18.34 10.04
CA GLU A 6 0.92 18.77 9.76
C GLU A 6 1.85 17.56 9.53
N GLN A 7 1.76 16.54 10.38
CA GLN A 7 2.51 15.29 10.22
C GLN A 7 2.16 14.60 8.89
N LEU A 8 0.87 14.53 8.54
CA LEU A 8 0.43 13.96 7.27
C LEU A 8 0.95 14.76 6.08
N LEU A 9 0.87 16.08 6.13
CA LEU A 9 1.37 16.95 5.06
C LEU A 9 2.87 16.71 4.83
N LEU A 10 3.66 16.64 5.90
CA LEU A 10 5.08 16.35 5.81
C LEU A 10 5.36 14.94 5.27
N ALA A 11 4.55 13.95 5.66
CA ALA A 11 4.66 12.58 5.12
C ALA A 11 4.33 12.54 3.62
N LEU A 12 3.27 13.23 3.18
CA LEU A 12 2.89 13.35 1.76
C LEU A 12 3.99 14.04 0.94
N ILE A 13 4.51 15.17 1.42
CA ILE A 13 5.60 15.89 0.73
C ILE A 13 6.86 15.03 0.68
N GLY A 14 7.23 14.39 1.79
CA GLY A 14 8.40 13.53 1.87
C GLY A 14 8.32 12.33 0.93
N GLU A 15 7.17 11.68 0.88
CA GLU A 15 6.95 10.52 0.00
C GLU A 15 6.96 10.93 -1.48
N ALA A 16 6.25 12.02 -1.85
CA ALA A 16 6.23 12.51 -3.22
C ALA A 16 7.63 12.94 -3.72
N ALA A 17 8.44 13.54 -2.84
CA ALA A 17 9.78 14.02 -3.19
C ALA A 17 10.83 12.90 -3.27
N ILE A 18 10.79 11.96 -2.33
CA ILE A 18 11.86 10.95 -2.13
C ILE A 18 11.38 9.55 -2.56
N GLY A 19 10.10 9.22 -2.34
CA GLY A 19 9.57 7.87 -2.45
C GLY A 19 10.18 6.94 -1.39
N TYR A 20 10.07 5.61 -1.63
CA TYR A 20 10.76 4.63 -0.78
C TYR A 20 12.16 4.36 -1.35
N PRO A 21 13.25 4.69 -0.63
CA PRO A 21 14.60 4.60 -1.18
C PRO A 21 14.98 3.16 -1.56
N ALA A 22 15.55 2.98 -2.76
CA ALA A 22 15.92 1.66 -3.26
C ALA A 22 16.95 0.93 -2.36
N TRP A 23 17.88 1.66 -1.77
CA TRP A 23 18.84 1.09 -0.82
C TRP A 23 18.16 0.56 0.44
N LEU A 24 17.12 1.26 0.93
CA LEU A 24 16.37 0.83 2.11
C LEU A 24 15.53 -0.41 1.78
N LEU A 25 14.91 -0.45 0.58
CA LEU A 25 14.21 -1.62 0.08
C LEU A 25 15.14 -2.85 0.01
N ALA A 26 16.38 -2.66 -0.44
CA ALA A 26 17.36 -3.75 -0.55
C ALA A 26 17.83 -4.28 0.81
N VAL A 27 17.91 -3.43 1.84
CA VAL A 27 18.46 -3.82 3.16
C VAL A 27 17.40 -4.40 4.07
N ILE A 28 16.24 -3.75 4.17
CA ILE A 28 15.20 -4.13 5.14
C ILE A 28 13.86 -4.53 4.50
N GLY A 29 13.72 -4.39 3.19
CA GLY A 29 12.44 -4.55 2.51
C GLY A 29 11.49 -3.38 2.78
N HIS A 30 10.28 -3.47 2.23
CA HIS A 30 9.23 -2.50 2.49
C HIS A 30 8.32 -2.99 3.64
N PRO A 31 7.82 -2.13 4.55
CA PRO A 31 6.95 -2.56 5.66
C PRO A 31 5.73 -3.38 5.23
N VAL A 32 5.14 -3.09 4.07
CA VAL A 32 4.04 -3.87 3.50
C VAL A 32 4.46 -5.33 3.20
N MET A 33 5.72 -5.57 2.82
CA MET A 33 6.24 -6.92 2.61
C MET A 33 6.30 -7.73 3.90
N TRP A 34 6.58 -7.09 5.04
CA TRP A 34 6.56 -7.76 6.34
C TRP A 34 5.14 -8.16 6.73
N ILE A 35 4.17 -7.26 6.48
CA ILE A 35 2.75 -7.57 6.66
C ILE A 35 2.35 -8.76 5.77
N GLY A 36 2.71 -8.73 4.49
CA GLY A 36 2.44 -9.82 3.55
C GLY A 36 3.10 -11.15 3.97
N ALA A 37 4.33 -11.11 4.46
CA ALA A 37 5.01 -12.29 4.99
C ALA A 37 4.28 -12.89 6.21
N ALA A 38 3.83 -12.04 7.14
CA ALA A 38 3.05 -12.48 8.29
C ALA A 38 1.72 -13.13 7.86
N ILE A 39 0.99 -12.51 6.92
CA ILE A 39 -0.23 -13.06 6.32
C ILE A 39 0.06 -14.43 5.71
N THR A 40 1.10 -14.55 4.87
CA THR A 40 1.46 -15.81 4.20
C THR A 40 1.76 -16.92 5.20
N VAL A 41 2.51 -16.65 6.28
CA VAL A 41 2.85 -17.63 7.30
C VAL A 41 1.60 -18.11 8.04
N LEU A 42 0.71 -17.19 8.40
CA LEU A 42 -0.53 -17.54 9.11
C LEU A 42 -1.51 -18.27 8.19
N GLU A 43 -1.66 -17.82 6.94
CA GLU A 43 -2.52 -18.47 5.96
C GLU A 43 -2.11 -19.93 5.73
N ARG A 44 -0.82 -20.19 5.50
CA ARG A 44 -0.31 -21.56 5.30
C ARG A 44 -0.62 -22.49 6.48
N ARG A 45 -0.66 -21.97 7.71
CA ARG A 45 -0.94 -22.74 8.91
C ARG A 45 -2.43 -22.93 9.18
N TRP A 46 -3.25 -21.94 8.81
CA TRP A 46 -4.64 -21.85 9.25
C TRP A 46 -5.65 -22.12 8.15
N ASN A 47 -5.29 -21.95 6.87
CA ASN A 47 -6.21 -22.14 5.74
C ASN A 47 -6.36 -23.63 5.37
N ALA A 48 -6.83 -24.46 6.32
CA ALA A 48 -7.06 -25.89 6.14
C ALA A 48 -8.40 -26.31 6.75
N GLY A 49 -9.02 -27.35 6.18
CA GLY A 49 -10.25 -27.95 6.69
C GLY A 49 -11.52 -27.39 6.05
N ILE A 50 -12.65 -27.50 6.77
CA ILE A 50 -14.00 -27.13 6.30
C ILE A 50 -14.14 -25.62 6.11
N ALA A 51 -15.09 -25.21 5.24
CA ALA A 51 -15.29 -23.80 4.87
C ALA A 51 -15.50 -22.86 6.07
N LEU A 52 -16.28 -23.30 7.07
CA LEU A 52 -16.52 -22.50 8.29
C LEU A 52 -15.22 -22.22 9.05
N ARG A 53 -14.38 -23.27 9.25
CA ARG A 53 -13.09 -23.12 9.93
C ARG A 53 -12.19 -22.15 9.16
N ARG A 54 -12.11 -22.25 7.82
CA ARG A 54 -11.31 -21.34 6.99
C ARG A 54 -11.76 -19.89 7.14
N ARG A 55 -13.08 -19.62 7.16
CA ARG A 55 -13.61 -18.27 7.37
C ARG A 55 -13.27 -17.72 8.75
N VAL A 56 -13.42 -18.53 9.82
CA VAL A 56 -13.09 -18.12 11.19
C VAL A 56 -11.58 -17.85 11.31
N MET A 57 -10.75 -18.72 10.75
CA MET A 57 -9.29 -18.53 10.77
C MET A 57 -8.83 -17.34 9.93
N GLY A 58 -9.48 -17.06 8.79
CA GLY A 58 -9.22 -15.86 7.99
C GLY A 58 -9.55 -14.58 8.75
N LEU A 59 -10.69 -14.54 9.45
CA LEU A 59 -11.04 -13.41 10.32
C LEU A 59 -10.04 -13.25 11.47
N ALA A 60 -9.68 -14.35 12.13
CA ALA A 60 -8.70 -14.34 13.22
C ALA A 60 -7.32 -13.85 12.73
N LEU A 61 -6.88 -14.27 11.53
CA LEU A 61 -5.68 -13.78 10.88
C LEU A 61 -5.73 -12.26 10.66
N LEU A 62 -6.83 -11.77 10.08
CA LEU A 62 -7.01 -10.34 9.82
C LEU A 62 -6.94 -9.53 11.12
N VAL A 63 -7.68 -9.96 12.15
CA VAL A 63 -7.69 -9.29 13.47
C VAL A 63 -6.29 -9.31 14.10
N LEU A 64 -5.58 -10.44 14.02
CA LEU A 64 -4.24 -10.56 14.59
C LEU A 64 -3.22 -9.66 13.87
N VAL A 65 -3.21 -9.67 12.55
CA VAL A 65 -2.25 -8.87 11.77
C VAL A 65 -2.59 -7.39 11.88
N ALA A 66 -3.82 -6.99 11.63
CA ALA A 66 -4.25 -5.59 11.71
C ALA A 66 -4.14 -5.05 13.15
N GLY A 67 -4.54 -5.82 14.14
CA GLY A 67 -4.38 -5.46 15.56
C GLY A 67 -2.92 -5.35 15.97
N GLY A 68 -2.08 -6.29 15.54
CA GLY A 68 -0.64 -6.27 15.82
C GLY A 68 0.06 -5.02 15.27
N VAL A 69 -0.17 -4.68 13.98
CA VAL A 69 0.43 -3.46 13.39
C VAL A 69 -0.19 -2.20 13.99
N GLY A 70 -1.46 -2.22 14.37
CA GLY A 70 -2.11 -1.12 15.08
C GLY A 70 -1.47 -0.85 16.44
N VAL A 71 -1.19 -1.90 17.22
CA VAL A 71 -0.46 -1.78 18.50
C VAL A 71 0.96 -1.24 18.28
N ILE A 72 1.68 -1.73 17.27
CA ILE A 72 3.01 -1.22 16.92
C ILE A 72 2.93 0.28 16.59
N GLY A 73 1.98 0.68 15.75
CA GLY A 73 1.78 2.10 15.42
C GLY A 73 1.48 2.96 16.65
N TRP A 74 0.64 2.47 17.54
CA TRP A 74 0.33 3.16 18.81
C TRP A 74 1.55 3.29 19.71
N LEU A 75 2.37 2.25 19.83
CA LEU A 75 3.61 2.29 20.62
C LEU A 75 4.59 3.31 20.06
N ILE A 76 4.78 3.33 18.72
CA ILE A 76 5.65 4.31 18.05
C ILE A 76 5.13 5.73 18.29
N GLU A 77 3.83 5.99 18.05
CA GLU A 77 3.22 7.32 18.21
C GLU A 77 3.30 7.79 19.66
N ASN A 78 3.02 6.89 20.63
CA ASN A 78 3.08 7.23 22.04
C ASN A 78 4.52 7.49 22.54
N TRP A 79 5.48 6.68 22.07
CA TRP A 79 6.89 6.88 22.41
C TRP A 79 7.46 8.17 21.81
N ALA A 80 7.08 8.49 20.57
CA ALA A 80 7.55 9.67 19.86
C ALA A 80 6.91 10.99 20.34
N ARG A 81 5.83 10.91 21.09
CA ARG A 81 5.03 12.07 21.52
C ARG A 81 5.87 13.11 22.25
N ASN A 82 5.73 14.37 21.84
CA ASN A 82 6.41 15.52 22.43
C ASN A 82 7.95 15.46 22.37
N SER A 83 8.50 14.81 21.38
CA SER A 83 9.95 14.70 21.18
C SER A 83 10.34 14.87 19.71
N LEU A 84 11.63 15.02 19.45
CA LEU A 84 12.14 15.00 18.06
C LEU A 84 11.85 13.69 17.35
N ALA A 85 11.49 12.63 18.06
CA ALA A 85 11.09 11.35 17.49
C ALA A 85 9.76 11.40 16.73
N GLU A 86 9.00 12.50 16.76
CA GLU A 86 7.85 12.72 15.87
C GLU A 86 8.24 12.58 14.39
N VAL A 87 9.51 12.83 14.03
CA VAL A 87 10.05 12.56 12.69
C VAL A 87 9.94 11.08 12.31
N LEU A 88 10.05 10.15 13.26
CA LEU A 88 9.86 8.73 13.02
C LEU A 88 8.39 8.42 12.65
N VAL A 89 7.42 9.06 13.32
CA VAL A 89 6.00 8.91 12.97
C VAL A 89 5.76 9.34 11.53
N ILE A 90 6.31 10.50 11.13
CA ILE A 90 6.21 11.03 9.76
C ILE A 90 6.88 10.08 8.76
N ALA A 91 8.08 9.59 9.07
CA ALA A 91 8.81 8.67 8.20
C ALA A 91 8.07 7.35 8.02
N VAL A 92 7.53 6.76 9.09
CA VAL A 92 6.74 5.52 9.00
C VAL A 92 5.43 5.78 8.27
N ALA A 93 4.75 6.91 8.50
CA ALA A 93 3.54 7.28 7.76
C ALA A 93 3.82 7.43 6.25
N ALA A 94 4.95 8.05 5.87
CA ALA A 94 5.37 8.18 4.48
C ALA A 94 5.50 6.81 3.78
N THR A 95 5.99 5.77 4.49
CA THR A 95 6.07 4.40 3.90
C THR A 95 4.70 3.78 3.63
N GLY A 96 3.63 4.29 4.24
CA GLY A 96 2.26 3.82 3.99
C GLY A 96 1.56 4.54 2.84
N LEU A 97 2.20 5.57 2.28
CA LEU A 97 1.72 6.33 1.12
C LEU A 97 2.48 5.88 -0.13
N ALA A 98 1.92 6.13 -1.32
CA ALA A 98 2.46 5.59 -2.57
C ALA A 98 2.33 6.56 -3.76
N GLN A 99 2.43 7.89 -3.53
CA GLN A 99 2.27 8.89 -4.58
C GLN A 99 3.34 8.79 -5.65
N ARG A 100 4.61 8.68 -5.23
CA ARG A 100 5.75 8.56 -6.13
C ARG A 100 5.69 7.29 -6.96
N SER A 101 5.43 6.16 -6.31
CA SER A 101 5.28 4.88 -7.00
C SER A 101 4.15 4.89 -8.00
N LEU A 102 3.02 5.52 -7.66
CA LEU A 102 1.86 5.65 -8.54
C LEU A 102 2.17 6.51 -9.77
N ASP A 103 2.82 7.66 -9.57
CA ASP A 103 3.27 8.55 -10.65
C ASP A 103 4.22 7.82 -11.61
N ASP A 104 5.22 7.10 -11.06
CA ASP A 104 6.18 6.34 -11.85
C ASP A 104 5.50 5.25 -12.71
N HIS A 105 4.56 4.49 -12.15
CA HIS A 105 3.85 3.42 -12.88
C HIS A 105 2.92 3.97 -13.96
N VAL A 106 2.15 5.01 -13.64
CA VAL A 106 1.24 5.63 -14.63
C VAL A 106 2.05 6.33 -15.72
N GLY A 107 3.12 7.01 -15.34
CA GLY A 107 4.05 7.64 -16.29
C GLY A 107 4.72 6.62 -17.23
N ALA A 108 5.01 5.42 -16.74
CA ALA A 108 5.55 4.33 -17.57
C ALA A 108 4.56 3.85 -18.65
N VAL A 109 3.24 3.93 -18.39
CA VAL A 109 2.21 3.63 -19.39
C VAL A 109 1.96 4.82 -20.32
N ALA A 110 1.84 6.03 -19.77
CA ALA A 110 1.43 7.22 -20.51
C ALA A 110 2.46 7.64 -21.56
N ARG A 111 3.77 7.58 -21.24
CA ARG A 111 4.83 8.01 -22.16
C ARG A 111 4.84 7.24 -23.47
N PRO A 112 4.94 5.89 -23.48
CA PRO A 112 4.90 5.13 -24.75
C PRO A 112 3.55 5.23 -25.43
N LEU A 113 2.42 5.30 -24.72
CA LEU A 113 1.10 5.47 -25.30
C LEU A 113 0.99 6.77 -26.10
N LEU A 114 1.43 7.90 -25.52
CA LEU A 114 1.48 9.20 -26.19
C LEU A 114 2.49 9.22 -27.36
N GLY A 115 3.53 8.40 -27.30
CA GLY A 115 4.52 8.22 -28.37
C GLY A 115 4.05 7.30 -29.50
N GLY A 116 2.88 6.66 -29.38
CA GLY A 116 2.34 5.71 -30.36
C GLY A 116 2.95 4.30 -30.27
N ASP A 117 3.77 4.01 -29.27
CA ASP A 117 4.33 2.67 -29.04
C ASP A 117 3.36 1.82 -28.22
N LEU A 118 2.42 1.18 -28.91
CA LEU A 118 1.44 0.29 -28.29
C LEU A 118 2.09 -0.97 -27.67
N GLY A 119 3.25 -1.40 -28.19
CA GLY A 119 3.95 -2.57 -27.68
C GLY A 119 4.49 -2.32 -26.26
N GLU A 120 5.23 -1.22 -26.11
CA GLU A 120 5.77 -0.81 -24.81
C GLU A 120 4.64 -0.41 -23.83
N ALA A 121 3.60 0.28 -24.31
CA ALA A 121 2.44 0.66 -23.48
C ALA A 121 1.69 -0.57 -22.94
N ARG A 122 1.50 -1.64 -23.74
CA ARG A 122 0.92 -2.91 -23.29
C ARG A 122 1.78 -3.60 -22.25
N ALA A 123 3.09 -3.63 -22.45
CA ALA A 123 4.02 -4.20 -21.48
C ALA A 123 4.00 -3.45 -20.16
N ALA A 124 3.93 -2.12 -20.20
CA ALA A 124 3.85 -1.28 -19.01
C ALA A 124 2.52 -1.46 -18.26
N VAL A 125 1.37 -1.42 -18.95
CA VAL A 125 0.06 -1.60 -18.31
C VAL A 125 -0.10 -3.01 -17.72
N ALA A 126 0.51 -4.03 -18.30
CA ALA A 126 0.52 -5.40 -17.77
C ALA A 126 1.16 -5.51 -16.38
N GLN A 127 2.00 -4.55 -15.98
CA GLN A 127 2.62 -4.53 -14.65
C GLN A 127 1.66 -4.04 -13.56
N ILE A 128 0.58 -3.34 -13.93
CA ILE A 128 -0.33 -2.69 -12.99
C ILE A 128 -1.77 -3.21 -13.06
N VAL A 129 -2.06 -4.13 -14.00
CA VAL A 129 -3.38 -4.77 -14.11
C VAL A 129 -3.26 -6.29 -14.07
N GLY A 130 -4.27 -6.95 -13.48
CA GLY A 130 -4.30 -8.41 -13.35
C GLY A 130 -4.94 -9.15 -14.54
N ARG A 131 -5.09 -8.48 -15.71
CA ARG A 131 -5.72 -9.07 -16.92
C ARG A 131 -4.76 -9.14 -18.10
N ASP A 132 -5.12 -9.93 -19.12
CA ASP A 132 -4.36 -9.97 -20.37
C ASP A 132 -4.44 -8.62 -21.10
N THR A 133 -3.29 -8.11 -21.50
CA THR A 133 -3.14 -6.80 -22.15
C THR A 133 -2.72 -6.91 -23.61
N ALA A 134 -2.40 -8.13 -24.11
CA ALA A 134 -1.80 -8.33 -25.43
C ALA A 134 -2.68 -7.82 -26.59
N GLY A 135 -4.00 -7.89 -26.43
CA GLY A 135 -4.98 -7.45 -27.43
C GLY A 135 -5.53 -6.04 -27.26
N LEU A 136 -5.07 -5.27 -26.26
CA LEU A 136 -5.61 -3.94 -26.00
C LEU A 136 -5.16 -2.94 -27.07
N ASP A 137 -6.10 -2.15 -27.60
CA ASP A 137 -5.83 -0.97 -28.39
C ASP A 137 -5.47 0.24 -27.49
N GLU A 138 -5.21 1.39 -28.08
CA GLU A 138 -4.87 2.62 -27.35
C GLU A 138 -5.91 2.97 -26.29
N HIS A 139 -7.19 2.90 -26.66
CA HIS A 139 -8.30 3.18 -25.75
C HIS A 139 -8.36 2.16 -24.61
N GLY A 140 -8.22 0.88 -24.92
CA GLY A 140 -8.21 -0.20 -23.92
C GLY A 140 -7.09 -0.07 -22.91
N ILE A 141 -5.88 0.33 -23.35
CA ILE A 141 -4.74 0.62 -22.46
C ILE A 141 -5.04 1.81 -21.55
N ALA A 142 -5.56 2.91 -22.12
CA ALA A 142 -5.89 4.11 -21.34
C ALA A 142 -6.97 3.82 -20.27
N VAL A 143 -8.02 3.08 -20.62
CA VAL A 143 -9.07 2.67 -19.67
C VAL A 143 -8.49 1.78 -18.58
N ALA A 144 -7.69 0.76 -18.93
CA ALA A 144 -7.07 -0.13 -17.96
C ALA A 144 -6.14 0.59 -17.00
N ALA A 145 -5.32 1.51 -17.51
CA ALA A 145 -4.43 2.33 -16.69
C ALA A 145 -5.20 3.27 -15.76
N THR A 146 -6.28 3.89 -16.23
CA THR A 146 -7.13 4.79 -15.44
C THR A 146 -7.85 4.04 -14.31
N GLU A 147 -8.37 2.84 -14.60
CA GLU A 147 -9.01 1.98 -13.60
C GLU A 147 -8.02 1.60 -12.49
N SER A 148 -6.83 1.11 -12.85
CA SER A 148 -5.77 0.76 -11.91
C SER A 148 -5.27 1.98 -11.13
N LEU A 149 -5.16 3.15 -11.77
CA LEU A 149 -4.82 4.41 -11.12
C LEU A 149 -5.87 4.78 -10.06
N ALA A 150 -7.15 4.71 -10.38
CA ALA A 150 -8.22 5.10 -9.47
C ALA A 150 -8.25 4.20 -8.21
N GLU A 151 -8.10 2.88 -8.39
CA GLU A 151 -8.00 1.91 -7.30
C GLU A 151 -6.75 2.17 -6.45
N SER A 152 -5.58 2.24 -7.08
CA SER A 152 -4.31 2.45 -6.39
C SER A 152 -4.22 3.82 -5.71
N PHE A 153 -4.87 4.86 -6.26
CA PHE A 153 -4.98 6.18 -5.63
C PHE A 153 -5.81 6.13 -4.35
N CYS A 154 -6.94 5.42 -4.40
CA CYS A 154 -7.77 5.20 -3.20
C CYS A 154 -6.97 4.46 -2.12
N ASP A 155 -6.38 3.31 -2.46
CA ASP A 155 -5.77 2.39 -1.51
C ASP A 155 -4.35 2.78 -1.09
N GLY A 156 -3.65 3.48 -1.97
CA GLY A 156 -2.27 3.92 -1.75
C GLY A 156 -2.14 5.32 -1.14
N ILE A 157 -3.16 6.17 -1.25
CA ILE A 157 -3.06 7.57 -0.81
C ILE A 157 -4.28 7.98 0.02
N VAL A 158 -5.49 7.93 -0.53
CA VAL A 158 -6.68 8.52 0.10
C VAL A 158 -7.05 7.79 1.40
N ALA A 159 -7.21 6.48 1.35
CA ALA A 159 -7.60 5.70 2.52
C ALA A 159 -6.54 5.72 3.63
N PRO A 160 -5.23 5.51 3.36
CA PRO A 160 -4.20 5.65 4.38
C PRO A 160 -4.14 7.05 4.99
N ALA A 161 -4.24 8.11 4.18
CA ALA A 161 -4.26 9.50 4.64
C ALA A 161 -5.47 9.78 5.54
N PHE A 162 -6.66 9.35 5.13
CA PHE A 162 -7.88 9.47 5.92
C PHE A 162 -7.74 8.79 7.28
N TRP A 163 -7.30 7.52 7.30
CA TRP A 163 -7.15 6.78 8.55
C TRP A 163 -6.04 7.33 9.44
N PHE A 164 -5.00 7.93 8.86
CA PHE A 164 -3.98 8.66 9.63
C PHE A 164 -4.59 9.88 10.33
N LEU A 165 -5.43 10.67 9.65
CA LEU A 165 -6.11 11.82 10.25
C LEU A 165 -7.05 11.40 11.40
N VAL A 166 -7.81 10.32 11.21
CA VAL A 166 -8.80 9.84 12.19
C VAL A 166 -8.13 9.19 13.39
N ALA A 167 -7.22 8.26 13.17
CA ALA A 167 -6.67 7.37 14.20
C ALA A 167 -5.13 7.40 14.30
N GLY A 168 -4.44 8.33 13.63
CA GLY A 168 -2.98 8.45 13.66
C GLY A 168 -2.28 7.30 12.94
N LEU A 169 -1.04 7.06 13.33
CA LEU A 169 -0.23 5.98 12.76
C LEU A 169 -0.87 4.58 12.89
N PRO A 170 -1.54 4.23 14.01
CA PRO A 170 -2.31 2.99 14.10
C PRO A 170 -3.34 2.84 12.98
N GLY A 171 -4.12 3.88 12.70
CA GLY A 171 -5.16 3.85 11.66
C GLY A 171 -4.59 3.60 10.28
N LEU A 172 -3.52 4.31 9.92
CA LEU A 172 -2.81 4.11 8.65
C LEU A 172 -2.28 2.67 8.52
N LEU A 173 -1.61 2.15 9.56
CA LEU A 173 -1.03 0.79 9.51
C LEU A 173 -2.09 -0.30 9.44
N ILE A 174 -3.21 -0.15 10.17
CA ILE A 174 -4.36 -1.05 10.06
C ILE A 174 -4.93 -1.03 8.64
N CYS A 175 -5.14 0.15 8.06
CA CYS A 175 -5.60 0.30 6.68
C CYS A 175 -4.67 -0.44 5.71
N LYS A 176 -3.36 -0.26 5.81
CA LYS A 176 -2.39 -0.99 4.97
C LYS A 176 -2.42 -2.49 5.17
N ALA A 177 -2.62 -2.96 6.39
CA ALA A 177 -2.74 -4.40 6.68
C ALA A 177 -4.00 -5.00 6.05
N VAL A 178 -5.13 -4.29 6.11
CA VAL A 178 -6.39 -4.71 5.49
C VAL A 178 -6.25 -4.77 3.97
N ASN A 179 -5.72 -3.72 3.34
CA ASN A 179 -5.49 -3.69 1.89
C ASN A 179 -4.55 -4.80 1.44
N THR A 180 -3.47 -5.06 2.22
CA THR A 180 -2.54 -6.16 1.91
C THR A 180 -3.22 -7.52 2.03
N ALA A 181 -4.07 -7.71 3.05
CA ALA A 181 -4.81 -8.97 3.23
C ALA A 181 -5.82 -9.16 2.08
N ASP A 182 -6.54 -8.13 1.67
CA ASP A 182 -7.48 -8.17 0.56
C ASP A 182 -6.78 -8.59 -0.75
N SER A 183 -5.67 -7.95 -1.09
CA SER A 183 -4.88 -8.29 -2.28
C SER A 183 -4.32 -9.72 -2.27
N MET A 184 -4.03 -10.29 -1.08
CA MET A 184 -3.42 -11.62 -0.97
C MET A 184 -4.43 -12.75 -0.85
N ILE A 185 -5.56 -12.53 -0.18
CA ILE A 185 -6.53 -13.59 0.14
C ILE A 185 -7.97 -13.28 -0.29
N GLY A 186 -8.27 -12.04 -0.67
CA GLY A 186 -9.62 -11.60 -1.07
C GLY A 186 -10.06 -12.14 -2.44
N HIS A 187 -9.13 -12.45 -3.33
CA HIS A 187 -9.36 -12.90 -4.70
C HIS A 187 -9.20 -14.40 -4.93
N ARG A 188 -9.30 -15.23 -3.89
CA ARG A 188 -9.17 -16.70 -3.97
C ARG A 188 -10.47 -17.43 -3.74
#